data_1d31abd9f9a97f509f1e1a33c969ff77
#
_entry.id   1d31abd9f9a97f509f1e1a33c969ff77
#
_cell.length_a   1.000
_cell.length_b   1.000
_cell.length_c   1.000
_cell.angle_alpha   90.00
_cell.angle_beta   90.00
_cell.angle_gamma   90.00
#
_symmetry.space_group_name_H-M   'P 1'
#
loop_
_entity.id
_entity.type
_entity.pdbx_description
1 polymer ?
#
loop_
_entity_poly.entity_id
_entity_poly.type
_entity_poly.pdbx_seq_one_letter_code
_entity_poly.pdbx_strand_id
1 'polypeptide(L)'
;MIEARFLIPGALDTPTGGYAYDRQILHHLQQRAFPLVPVELGGEWPSPSAKDIAICESLFHSFSEKTALLIDGLAFGAMPETLLKQAKGPLIALCHHPLAYETGLDESRRNGLHISEKAALAYVRSVIVTSDTTAGLLARDFGVPERNIVIALPGTRKMQRARGGGNIPHLVAIGSVSKRKNYDGLLEALRQIADLSWRLTIAGRVEDEGLMGSLVERTSANDWGDRIQFTGALPDDAIETLLMGAALFVMPSHYEGYGMALMEAVASGLPCVTTDAVPSARQVPAGATKSVPSGDSEAFGAVLRELLIDADARKNMSALAWDARTKLPDWETAADCVAAAIEKAFT
;
A
#
# COMPACT_ATOMS: atom_id res chain seq x y z
N MET A 1 20.34 16.01 21.97
CA MET A 1 19.92 15.78 20.59
C MET A 1 19.12 14.49 20.56
N ILE A 2 17.95 14.48 19.96
CA ILE A 2 17.14 13.26 19.76
C ILE A 2 17.89 12.39 18.76
N GLU A 3 18.00 11.10 19.03
CA GLU A 3 18.44 10.10 18.07
C GLU A 3 17.26 9.22 17.71
N ALA A 4 17.15 8.80 16.46
CA ALA A 4 16.13 7.88 16.01
C ALA A 4 16.69 6.81 15.07
N ARG A 5 16.20 5.59 15.21
CA ARG A 5 16.51 4.46 14.35
C ARG A 5 15.22 3.94 13.73
N PHE A 6 15.26 3.73 12.43
CA PHE A 6 14.14 3.10 11.73
C PHE A 6 14.50 1.65 11.41
N LEU A 7 13.92 0.72 12.14
CA LEU A 7 14.14 -0.72 11.99
C LEU A 7 13.21 -1.26 10.91
N ILE A 8 13.79 -1.77 9.83
CA ILE A 8 13.11 -2.17 8.61
C ILE A 8 13.32 -3.66 8.37
N PRO A 9 12.25 -4.48 8.19
CA PRO A 9 12.35 -5.91 7.95
C PRO A 9 12.85 -6.20 6.53
N GLY A 10 14.13 -6.49 6.37
CA GLY A 10 14.75 -6.79 5.08
C GLY A 10 15.33 -5.58 4.36
N ALA A 11 15.58 -5.72 3.06
CA ALA A 11 16.24 -4.69 2.25
C ALA A 11 15.28 -3.56 1.88
N LEU A 12 15.67 -2.33 2.14
CA LEU A 12 14.86 -1.12 1.90
C LEU A 12 14.53 -0.89 0.42
N ASP A 13 15.31 -1.44 -0.51
CA ASP A 13 15.09 -1.35 -1.95
C ASP A 13 14.04 -2.34 -2.50
N THR A 14 13.51 -3.22 -1.66
CA THR A 14 12.45 -4.17 -2.04
C THR A 14 11.27 -3.42 -2.67
N PRO A 15 10.79 -3.82 -3.88
CA PRO A 15 9.77 -3.10 -4.63
C PRO A 15 8.35 -3.40 -4.12
N THR A 16 8.00 -2.90 -2.93
CA THR A 16 6.64 -2.94 -2.36
C THR A 16 6.16 -1.55 -1.99
N GLY A 17 4.85 -1.39 -1.81
CA GLY A 17 4.25 -0.11 -1.40
C GLY A 17 4.73 0.35 -0.01
N GLY A 18 4.89 -0.57 0.96
CA GLY A 18 5.41 -0.25 2.29
C GLY A 18 6.82 0.31 2.21
N TYR A 19 7.74 -0.43 1.59
CA TYR A 19 9.12 0.06 1.43
C TYR A 19 9.24 1.31 0.56
N ALA A 20 8.34 1.51 -0.41
CA ALA A 20 8.29 2.77 -1.15
C ALA A 20 7.92 3.95 -0.24
N TYR A 21 6.97 3.77 0.66
CA TYR A 21 6.64 4.74 1.71
C TYR A 21 7.86 5.01 2.60
N ASP A 22 8.50 3.98 3.10
CA ASP A 22 9.66 4.09 4.01
C ASP A 22 10.81 4.86 3.38
N ARG A 23 11.12 4.56 2.10
CA ARG A 23 12.13 5.31 1.33
C ARG A 23 11.80 6.79 1.21
N GLN A 24 10.55 7.13 0.93
CA GLN A 24 10.12 8.51 0.81
C GLN A 24 10.20 9.27 2.14
N ILE A 25 9.76 8.66 3.24
CA ILE A 25 9.90 9.25 4.57
C ILE A 25 11.37 9.50 4.92
N LEU A 26 12.23 8.50 4.73
CA LEU A 26 13.67 8.65 4.97
C LEU A 26 14.28 9.76 4.11
N HIS A 27 13.96 9.81 2.81
CA HIS A 27 14.43 10.81 1.88
C HIS A 27 14.07 12.24 2.34
N HIS A 28 12.80 12.48 2.65
CA HIS A 28 12.32 13.81 3.05
C HIS A 28 12.85 14.22 4.42
N LEU A 29 13.01 13.30 5.36
CA LEU A 29 13.59 13.58 6.67
C LEU A 29 15.10 13.87 6.59
N GLN A 30 15.85 13.16 5.72
CA GLN A 30 17.25 13.43 5.47
C GLN A 30 17.50 14.82 4.87
N GLN A 31 16.64 15.27 3.96
CA GLN A 31 16.72 16.62 3.39
C GLN A 31 16.61 17.73 4.45
N ARG A 32 15.97 17.45 5.57
CA ARG A 32 15.78 18.35 6.71
C ARG A 32 16.80 18.15 7.83
N ALA A 33 17.80 17.28 7.60
CA ALA A 33 18.79 16.88 8.61
C ALA A 33 18.14 16.29 9.89
N PHE A 34 16.92 15.69 9.78
CA PHE A 34 16.30 14.99 10.89
C PHE A 34 17.04 13.67 11.16
N PRO A 35 17.39 13.34 12.42
CA PRO A 35 18.32 12.27 12.75
C PRO A 35 17.69 10.86 12.72
N LEU A 36 16.93 10.50 11.69
CA LEU A 36 16.38 9.16 11.50
C LEU A 36 17.32 8.32 10.62
N VAL A 37 17.90 7.28 11.20
CA VAL A 37 18.84 6.39 10.51
C VAL A 37 18.20 5.03 10.30
N PRO A 38 18.14 4.51 9.05
CA PRO A 38 17.59 3.19 8.77
C PRO A 38 18.53 2.09 9.28
N VAL A 39 17.93 1.01 9.77
CA VAL A 39 18.60 -0.22 10.22
C VAL A 39 17.83 -1.39 9.62
N GLU A 40 18.42 -2.08 8.66
CA GLU A 40 17.82 -3.26 8.07
C GLU A 40 17.95 -4.46 9.03
N LEU A 41 16.80 -5.02 9.40
CA LEU A 41 16.71 -6.26 10.15
C LEU A 41 16.79 -7.42 9.15
N GLY A 42 17.68 -8.36 9.37
CA GLY A 42 17.68 -9.60 8.61
C GLY A 42 16.50 -10.50 9.02
N GLY A 43 16.33 -11.60 8.29
CA GLY A 43 15.37 -12.62 8.66
C GLY A 43 14.05 -12.61 7.89
N GLU A 44 13.16 -13.51 8.29
CA GLU A 44 11.88 -13.75 7.62
C GLU A 44 10.70 -13.18 8.44
N TRP A 45 10.49 -11.87 8.37
CA TRP A 45 9.35 -11.23 9.00
C TRP A 45 8.08 -11.37 8.16
N PRO A 46 6.93 -11.68 8.77
CA PRO A 46 6.60 -11.74 10.21
C PRO A 46 6.74 -13.15 10.83
N SER A 47 7.73 -13.92 10.45
CA SER A 47 8.00 -15.28 10.98
C SER A 47 9.46 -15.41 11.41
N PRO A 48 9.94 -14.55 12.35
CA PRO A 48 11.35 -14.50 12.69
C PRO A 48 11.85 -15.80 13.34
N SER A 49 13.05 -16.21 12.99
CA SER A 49 13.74 -17.29 13.67
C SER A 49 14.28 -16.85 15.03
N ALA A 50 14.68 -17.81 15.87
CA ALA A 50 15.35 -17.47 17.15
C ALA A 50 16.64 -16.65 16.94
N LYS A 51 17.34 -16.85 15.82
CA LYS A 51 18.52 -16.08 15.44
C LYS A 51 18.16 -14.62 15.13
N ASP A 52 17.05 -14.37 14.43
CA ASP A 52 16.60 -13.01 14.10
C ASP A 52 16.23 -12.27 15.38
N ILE A 53 15.57 -12.93 16.32
CA ILE A 53 15.26 -12.35 17.63
C ILE A 53 16.53 -11.99 18.39
N ALA A 54 17.53 -12.89 18.44
CA ALA A 54 18.80 -12.62 19.12
C ALA A 54 19.58 -11.44 18.50
N ILE A 55 19.50 -11.25 17.19
CA ILE A 55 20.06 -10.08 16.50
C ILE A 55 19.34 -8.81 16.98
N CYS A 56 18.00 -8.82 17.01
CA CYS A 56 17.22 -7.70 17.51
C CYS A 56 17.52 -7.39 18.99
N GLU A 57 17.70 -8.41 19.85
CA GLU A 57 18.12 -8.22 21.24
C GLU A 57 19.45 -7.48 21.35
N SER A 58 20.44 -7.91 20.56
CA SER A 58 21.77 -7.27 20.51
C SER A 58 21.66 -5.80 20.06
N LEU A 59 20.84 -5.51 19.06
CA LEU A 59 20.56 -4.17 18.60
C LEU A 59 19.90 -3.31 19.69
N PHE A 60 18.87 -3.81 20.34
CA PHE A 60 18.15 -3.09 21.42
C PHE A 60 19.08 -2.74 22.57
N HIS A 61 19.99 -3.65 22.95
CA HIS A 61 20.99 -3.39 23.98
C HIS A 61 21.99 -2.29 23.60
N SER A 62 22.29 -2.13 22.29
CA SER A 62 23.22 -1.12 21.80
C SER A 62 22.65 0.30 21.82
N PHE A 63 21.32 0.45 21.88
CA PHE A 63 20.65 1.74 21.88
C PHE A 63 20.49 2.30 23.30
N SER A 64 20.47 3.62 23.39
CA SER A 64 20.30 4.34 24.67
C SER A 64 18.83 4.72 24.90
N GLU A 65 18.51 5.18 26.10
CA GLU A 65 17.19 5.77 26.43
C GLU A 65 16.87 7.04 25.61
N LYS A 66 17.88 7.68 24.99
CA LYS A 66 17.72 8.85 24.12
C LYS A 66 17.50 8.50 22.66
N THR A 67 17.44 7.20 22.33
CA THR A 67 17.24 6.70 20.98
C THR A 67 15.80 6.22 20.80
N ALA A 68 15.01 6.91 19.98
CA ALA A 68 13.68 6.43 19.59
C ALA A 68 13.81 5.30 18.55
N LEU A 69 13.00 4.26 18.71
CA LEU A 69 12.95 3.14 17.77
C LEU A 69 11.62 3.20 17.00
N LEU A 70 11.67 3.70 15.77
CA LEU A 70 10.61 3.53 14.80
C LEU A 70 10.78 2.15 14.18
N ILE A 71 9.76 1.30 14.24
CA ILE A 71 9.84 -0.08 13.76
C ILE A 71 8.70 -0.33 12.77
N ASP A 72 9.03 -0.81 11.58
CA ASP A 72 8.04 -1.21 10.57
C ASP A 72 7.12 -2.31 11.13
N GLY A 73 5.81 -2.20 10.85
CA GLY A 73 4.76 -3.04 11.40
C GLY A 73 4.92 -4.52 11.07
N LEU A 74 5.54 -4.85 9.92
CA LEU A 74 5.81 -6.23 9.54
C LEU A 74 6.74 -6.93 10.53
N ALA A 75 7.74 -6.21 11.07
CA ALA A 75 8.59 -6.72 12.14
C ALA A 75 7.96 -6.52 13.52
N PHE A 76 7.46 -5.30 13.79
CA PHE A 76 6.97 -4.91 15.10
C PHE A 76 5.87 -5.84 15.63
N GLY A 77 4.83 -6.11 14.80
CA GLY A 77 3.70 -6.96 15.17
C GLY A 77 4.04 -8.42 15.45
N ALA A 78 5.23 -8.87 15.01
CA ALA A 78 5.73 -10.21 15.25
C ALA A 78 6.84 -10.30 16.32
N MET A 79 7.26 -9.16 16.89
CA MET A 79 8.26 -9.13 17.95
C MET A 79 7.68 -9.64 19.28
N PRO A 80 8.37 -10.55 19.98
CA PRO A 80 7.90 -11.03 21.29
C PRO A 80 7.99 -9.90 22.33
N GLU A 81 7.06 -9.91 23.27
CA GLU A 81 7.04 -8.93 24.37
C GLU A 81 8.35 -8.89 25.17
N THR A 82 9.01 -10.04 25.34
CA THR A 82 10.31 -10.14 26.03
C THR A 82 11.40 -9.31 25.37
N LEU A 83 11.35 -9.15 24.04
CA LEU A 83 12.24 -8.27 23.29
C LEU A 83 11.83 -6.80 23.47
N LEU A 84 10.54 -6.49 23.28
CA LEU A 84 10.05 -5.11 23.36
C LEU A 84 10.28 -4.48 24.76
N LYS A 85 10.22 -5.28 25.82
CA LYS A 85 10.53 -4.86 27.22
C LYS A 85 12.01 -4.47 27.42
N GLN A 86 12.90 -4.86 26.51
CA GLN A 86 14.34 -4.51 26.60
C GLN A 86 14.66 -3.15 25.96
N ALA A 87 13.70 -2.56 25.25
CA ALA A 87 13.90 -1.23 24.66
C ALA A 87 14.07 -0.19 25.77
N LYS A 88 15.19 0.54 25.75
CA LYS A 88 15.48 1.60 26.72
C LYS A 88 14.81 2.92 26.33
N GLY A 89 14.74 3.20 25.04
CA GLY A 89 14.09 4.38 24.48
C GLY A 89 12.65 4.14 24.04
N PRO A 90 11.93 5.18 23.61
CA PRO A 90 10.54 5.05 23.20
C PRO A 90 10.40 4.20 21.93
N LEU A 91 9.37 3.34 21.95
CA LEU A 91 8.96 2.52 20.81
C LEU A 91 7.85 3.22 20.04
N ILE A 92 7.97 3.24 18.71
CA ILE A 92 6.99 3.76 17.76
C ILE A 92 6.79 2.70 16.69
N ALA A 93 5.56 2.31 16.41
CA ALA A 93 5.27 1.40 15.30
C ALA A 93 4.86 2.19 14.06
N LEU A 94 5.30 1.75 12.88
CA LEU A 94 4.78 2.20 11.59
C LEU A 94 3.93 1.09 10.99
N CYS A 95 2.61 1.21 11.04
CA CYS A 95 1.68 0.20 10.59
C CYS A 95 1.06 0.58 9.24
N HIS A 96 1.52 -0.02 8.15
CA HIS A 96 0.92 0.14 6.82
C HIS A 96 -0.46 -0.54 6.76
N HIS A 97 -0.59 -1.72 7.34
CA HIS A 97 -1.84 -2.44 7.63
C HIS A 97 -1.55 -3.51 8.69
N PRO A 98 -2.55 -3.90 9.52
CA PRO A 98 -2.33 -4.92 10.53
C PRO A 98 -2.05 -6.29 9.91
N LEU A 99 -1.12 -7.05 10.49
CA LEU A 99 -0.68 -8.36 10.00
C LEU A 99 -1.82 -9.37 9.85
N ALA A 100 -2.75 -9.36 10.79
CA ALA A 100 -3.91 -10.27 10.79
C ALA A 100 -4.91 -10.01 9.65
N TYR A 101 -4.80 -8.85 8.97
CA TYR A 101 -5.67 -8.48 7.84
C TYR A 101 -5.06 -8.83 6.48
N GLU A 102 -3.88 -9.46 6.46
CA GLU A 102 -3.33 -9.99 5.22
C GLU A 102 -4.20 -11.14 4.68
N THR A 103 -4.30 -11.24 3.36
CA THR A 103 -5.11 -12.25 2.70
C THR A 103 -4.37 -13.58 2.55
N GLY A 104 -5.13 -14.68 2.51
CA GLY A 104 -4.54 -16.02 2.34
C GLY A 104 -4.04 -16.65 3.64
N LEU A 105 -4.22 -16.00 4.79
CA LEU A 105 -3.96 -16.59 6.10
C LEU A 105 -5.05 -17.58 6.47
N ASP A 106 -4.65 -18.74 6.99
CA ASP A 106 -5.58 -19.61 7.72
C ASP A 106 -6.00 -18.94 9.05
N GLU A 107 -7.07 -19.47 9.66
CA GLU A 107 -7.64 -18.91 10.89
C GLU A 107 -6.64 -18.94 12.06
N SER A 108 -5.87 -20.01 12.21
CA SER A 108 -4.86 -20.16 13.27
C SER A 108 -3.76 -19.12 13.15
N ARG A 109 -3.22 -18.93 11.93
CA ARG A 109 -2.18 -17.94 11.65
C ARG A 109 -2.69 -16.52 11.84
N ARG A 110 -3.91 -16.23 11.36
CA ARG A 110 -4.56 -14.92 11.56
C ARG A 110 -4.72 -14.57 13.03
N ASN A 111 -5.25 -15.52 13.82
CA ASN A 111 -5.44 -15.33 15.27
C ASN A 111 -4.10 -15.15 15.99
N GLY A 112 -3.08 -15.93 15.62
CA GLY A 112 -1.73 -15.81 16.18
C GLY A 112 -1.12 -14.43 15.92
N LEU A 113 -1.20 -13.93 14.68
CA LEU A 113 -0.72 -12.60 14.32
C LEU A 113 -1.52 -11.50 15.00
N HIS A 114 -2.86 -11.63 15.12
CA HIS A 114 -3.68 -10.66 15.85
C HIS A 114 -3.27 -10.55 17.32
N ILE A 115 -3.09 -11.68 17.99
CA ILE A 115 -2.69 -11.72 19.41
C ILE A 115 -1.29 -11.11 19.57
N SER A 116 -0.33 -11.50 18.73
CA SER A 116 1.05 -11.00 18.78
C SER A 116 1.10 -9.48 18.56
N GLU A 117 0.48 -9.00 17.48
CA GLU A 117 0.50 -7.58 17.15
C GLU A 117 -0.23 -6.73 18.19
N LYS A 118 -1.37 -7.21 18.72
CA LYS A 118 -2.09 -6.55 19.82
C LYS A 118 -1.24 -6.43 21.08
N ALA A 119 -0.52 -7.48 21.43
CA ALA A 119 0.38 -7.48 22.58
C ALA A 119 1.56 -6.51 22.34
N ALA A 120 2.15 -6.52 21.16
CA ALA A 120 3.24 -5.60 20.80
C ALA A 120 2.80 -4.14 20.85
N LEU A 121 1.63 -3.81 20.31
CA LEU A 121 1.08 -2.45 20.29
C LEU A 121 0.82 -1.85 21.68
N ALA A 122 0.75 -2.66 22.73
CA ALA A 122 0.65 -2.17 24.11
C ALA A 122 1.95 -1.49 24.60
N TYR A 123 3.09 -1.69 23.93
CA TYR A 123 4.39 -1.15 24.31
C TYR A 123 4.76 0.17 23.62
N VAL A 124 3.99 0.61 22.64
CA VAL A 124 4.31 1.83 21.87
C VAL A 124 3.89 3.11 22.57
N ARG A 125 4.68 4.17 22.37
CA ARG A 125 4.27 5.55 22.70
C ARG A 125 3.31 6.10 21.63
N SER A 126 3.55 5.76 20.36
CA SER A 126 2.67 6.11 19.25
C SER A 126 2.71 5.06 18.16
N VAL A 127 1.63 4.99 17.37
CA VAL A 127 1.55 4.21 16.15
C VAL A 127 1.31 5.17 15.00
N ILE A 128 2.18 5.13 14.02
CA ILE A 128 2.02 5.84 12.75
C ILE A 128 1.29 4.93 11.79
N VAL A 129 0.24 5.43 11.17
CA VAL A 129 -0.56 4.70 10.18
C VAL A 129 -0.68 5.48 8.89
N THR A 130 -0.91 4.77 7.78
CA THR A 130 -0.97 5.35 6.44
C THR A 130 -2.40 5.69 5.98
N SER A 131 -3.41 5.44 6.81
CA SER A 131 -4.82 5.79 6.50
C SER A 131 -5.67 5.88 7.77
N ASP A 132 -6.78 6.63 7.68
CA ASP A 132 -7.84 6.67 8.69
C ASP A 132 -8.54 5.31 8.86
N THR A 133 -8.64 4.52 7.79
CA THR A 133 -9.14 3.13 7.89
C THR A 133 -8.26 2.28 8.81
N THR A 134 -6.93 2.32 8.61
CA THR A 134 -6.00 1.59 9.48
C THR A 134 -6.05 2.15 10.91
N ALA A 135 -6.15 3.46 11.09
CA ALA A 135 -6.34 4.08 12.41
C ALA A 135 -7.56 3.53 13.14
N GLY A 136 -8.71 3.50 12.46
CA GLY A 136 -9.96 2.96 13.03
C GLY A 136 -9.88 1.47 13.36
N LEU A 137 -9.19 0.66 12.53
CA LEU A 137 -8.94 -0.76 12.80
C LEU A 137 -8.10 -0.95 14.06
N LEU A 138 -6.99 -0.19 14.20
CA LEU A 138 -6.11 -0.31 15.37
C LEU A 138 -6.82 0.12 16.67
N ALA A 139 -7.62 1.17 16.63
CA ALA A 139 -8.39 1.61 17.79
C ALA A 139 -9.44 0.55 18.20
N ARG A 140 -10.24 0.07 17.24
CA ARG A 140 -11.37 -0.82 17.50
C ARG A 140 -10.94 -2.25 17.87
N ASP A 141 -10.04 -2.84 17.07
CA ASP A 141 -9.76 -4.28 17.13
C ASP A 141 -8.50 -4.61 17.94
N PHE A 142 -7.54 -3.68 17.98
CA PHE A 142 -6.29 -3.84 18.73
C PHE A 142 -6.26 -3.06 20.04
N GLY A 143 -7.23 -2.15 20.26
CA GLY A 143 -7.36 -1.38 21.49
C GLY A 143 -6.31 -0.27 21.65
N VAL A 144 -5.71 0.19 20.55
CA VAL A 144 -4.78 1.32 20.58
C VAL A 144 -5.55 2.61 20.89
N PRO A 145 -5.18 3.37 21.93
CA PRO A 145 -5.85 4.65 22.19
C PRO A 145 -5.68 5.62 21.02
N GLU A 146 -6.76 6.28 20.61
CA GLU A 146 -6.73 7.21 19.46
C GLU A 146 -5.66 8.31 19.60
N ARG A 147 -5.43 8.81 20.84
CA ARG A 147 -4.39 9.81 21.12
C ARG A 147 -2.96 9.33 20.84
N ASN A 148 -2.76 8.02 20.71
CA ASN A 148 -1.47 7.40 20.38
C ASN A 148 -1.36 7.08 18.88
N ILE A 149 -2.42 7.31 18.08
CA ILE A 149 -2.41 7.05 16.63
C ILE A 149 -2.11 8.36 15.91
N VAL A 150 -1.14 8.31 15.01
CA VAL A 150 -0.74 9.41 14.14
C VAL A 150 -0.98 8.98 12.69
N ILE A 151 -1.81 9.73 11.97
CA ILE A 151 -2.07 9.46 10.56
C ILE A 151 -1.04 10.26 9.74
N ALA A 152 -0.16 9.54 9.03
CA ALA A 152 0.81 10.10 8.10
C ALA A 152 0.51 9.54 6.69
N LEU A 153 -0.37 10.21 5.97
CA LEU A 153 -0.83 9.76 4.65
C LEU A 153 0.33 9.73 3.66
N PRO A 154 0.45 8.67 2.84
CA PRO A 154 1.43 8.63 1.76
C PRO A 154 1.30 9.83 0.84
N GLY A 155 2.39 10.48 0.55
CA GLY A 155 2.43 11.54 -0.45
C GLY A 155 2.24 10.99 -1.86
N THR A 156 1.82 11.85 -2.75
CA THR A 156 1.66 11.53 -4.17
C THR A 156 2.71 12.27 -4.98
N ARG A 157 3.48 11.55 -5.78
CA ARG A 157 4.46 12.17 -6.67
C ARG A 157 3.77 12.98 -7.78
N LYS A 158 4.45 13.99 -8.30
CA LYS A 158 3.98 14.74 -9.47
C LYS A 158 4.05 13.82 -10.69
N MET A 159 2.96 13.72 -11.42
CA MET A 159 2.81 12.86 -12.59
C MET A 159 2.57 13.68 -13.84
N GLN A 160 3.01 13.14 -14.99
CA GLN A 160 2.61 13.68 -16.28
C GLN A 160 1.16 13.30 -16.61
N ARG A 161 0.49 14.16 -17.36
CA ARG A 161 -0.91 13.92 -17.75
C ARG A 161 -1.05 12.74 -18.70
N ALA A 162 -1.98 11.84 -18.40
CA ALA A 162 -2.34 10.73 -19.28
C ALA A 162 -2.95 11.23 -20.60
N ARG A 163 -2.62 10.53 -21.70
CA ARG A 163 -3.05 10.91 -23.07
C ARG A 163 -4.35 10.22 -23.48
N GLY A 164 -4.94 9.42 -22.61
CA GLY A 164 -6.24 8.80 -22.84
C GLY A 164 -6.25 7.49 -23.64
N GLY A 165 -5.10 6.92 -23.91
CA GLY A 165 -5.00 5.63 -24.62
C GLY A 165 -5.29 5.71 -26.12
N GLY A 166 -4.98 4.94 -27.02
CA GLY A 166 -5.25 4.98 -28.46
C GLY A 166 -6.67 4.55 -28.84
N ASN A 167 -6.86 4.03 -30.06
CA ASN A 167 -8.14 3.55 -30.57
C ASN A 167 -8.74 2.38 -29.75
N ILE A 168 -7.88 1.58 -29.09
CA ILE A 168 -8.29 0.52 -28.17
C ILE A 168 -8.00 1.02 -26.74
N PRO A 169 -9.02 1.19 -25.88
CA PRO A 169 -8.83 1.61 -24.50
C PRO A 169 -7.87 0.69 -23.75
N HIS A 170 -6.85 1.29 -23.12
CA HIS A 170 -5.84 0.59 -22.35
C HIS A 170 -6.15 0.70 -20.85
N LEU A 171 -6.50 -0.41 -20.24
CA LEU A 171 -6.70 -0.55 -18.81
C LEU A 171 -5.34 -0.86 -18.15
N VAL A 172 -5.07 -0.25 -17.01
CA VAL A 172 -3.85 -0.48 -16.26
C VAL A 172 -4.19 -0.80 -14.82
N ALA A 173 -3.59 -1.88 -14.29
CA ALA A 173 -3.59 -2.22 -12.88
C ALA A 173 -2.14 -2.25 -12.36
N ILE A 174 -1.88 -1.66 -11.19
CA ILE A 174 -0.57 -1.64 -10.56
C ILE A 174 -0.66 -2.23 -9.16
N GLY A 175 0.13 -3.27 -8.91
CA GLY A 175 0.22 -3.96 -7.62
C GLY A 175 0.72 -5.38 -7.79
N SER A 176 1.28 -5.94 -6.71
CA SER A 176 1.78 -7.32 -6.71
C SER A 176 0.69 -8.33 -7.07
N VAL A 177 1.06 -9.44 -7.72
CA VAL A 177 0.15 -10.55 -7.96
C VAL A 177 -0.02 -11.33 -6.66
N SER A 178 -1.10 -11.00 -5.94
CA SER A 178 -1.46 -11.58 -4.65
C SER A 178 -2.99 -11.65 -4.53
N LYS A 179 -3.50 -12.54 -3.67
CA LYS A 179 -4.94 -12.69 -3.44
C LYS A 179 -5.61 -11.38 -3.03
N ARG A 180 -4.91 -10.55 -2.27
CA ARG A 180 -5.39 -9.24 -1.81
C ARG A 180 -5.72 -8.29 -2.95
N LYS A 181 -4.98 -8.35 -4.06
CA LYS A 181 -5.19 -7.50 -5.25
C LYS A 181 -6.35 -7.97 -6.14
N ASN A 182 -6.88 -9.18 -5.92
CA ASN A 182 -8.10 -9.69 -6.55
C ASN A 182 -8.10 -9.65 -8.08
N TYR A 183 -6.99 -10.04 -8.70
CA TYR A 183 -6.93 -10.12 -10.16
C TYR A 183 -7.82 -11.23 -10.74
N ASP A 184 -8.15 -12.26 -9.94
CA ASP A 184 -9.17 -13.25 -10.29
C ASP A 184 -10.54 -12.58 -10.52
N GLY A 185 -10.96 -11.72 -9.60
CA GLY A 185 -12.19 -10.95 -9.71
C GLY A 185 -12.15 -9.96 -10.88
N LEU A 186 -10.96 -9.40 -11.20
CA LEU A 186 -10.82 -8.57 -12.39
C LEU A 186 -11.04 -9.36 -13.68
N LEU A 187 -10.45 -10.57 -13.79
CA LEU A 187 -10.69 -11.42 -14.96
C LEU A 187 -12.17 -11.79 -15.10
N GLU A 188 -12.87 -12.02 -13.98
CA GLU A 188 -14.30 -12.28 -14.00
C GLU A 188 -15.11 -11.06 -14.47
N ALA A 189 -14.76 -9.85 -14.01
CA ALA A 189 -15.37 -8.61 -14.48
C ALA A 189 -15.13 -8.38 -15.98
N LEU A 190 -13.94 -8.71 -16.49
CA LEU A 190 -13.59 -8.59 -17.91
C LEU A 190 -14.39 -9.54 -18.81
N ARG A 191 -14.86 -10.69 -18.31
CA ARG A 191 -15.75 -11.58 -19.08
C ARG A 191 -17.04 -10.90 -19.49
N GLN A 192 -17.56 -10.00 -18.67
CA GLN A 192 -18.79 -9.26 -18.96
C GLN A 192 -18.63 -8.26 -20.10
N ILE A 193 -17.40 -7.90 -20.43
CA ILE A 193 -17.04 -6.93 -21.50
C ILE A 193 -16.18 -7.55 -22.59
N ALA A 194 -16.23 -8.88 -22.76
CA ALA A 194 -15.45 -9.60 -23.76
C ALA A 194 -15.78 -9.16 -25.20
N ASP A 195 -17.03 -8.71 -25.41
CA ASP A 195 -17.54 -8.16 -26.68
C ASP A 195 -16.97 -6.79 -27.05
N LEU A 196 -16.36 -6.07 -26.10
CA LEU A 196 -15.76 -4.77 -26.32
C LEU A 196 -14.26 -4.87 -26.65
N SER A 197 -13.74 -3.87 -27.35
CA SER A 197 -12.31 -3.73 -27.58
C SER A 197 -11.63 -3.07 -26.38
N TRP A 198 -10.68 -3.76 -25.75
CA TRP A 198 -9.84 -3.27 -24.67
C TRP A 198 -8.53 -4.07 -24.60
N ARG A 199 -7.54 -3.53 -23.95
CA ARG A 199 -6.34 -4.25 -23.50
C ARG A 199 -6.05 -3.93 -22.04
N LEU A 200 -5.38 -4.83 -21.32
CA LEU A 200 -5.03 -4.69 -19.93
C LEU A 200 -3.53 -4.94 -19.71
N THR A 201 -2.88 -4.09 -18.96
CA THR A 201 -1.56 -4.36 -18.40
C THR A 201 -1.64 -4.44 -16.87
N ILE A 202 -1.15 -5.54 -16.30
CA ILE A 202 -0.98 -5.73 -14.87
C ILE A 202 0.52 -5.63 -14.56
N ALA A 203 0.90 -4.58 -13.83
CA ALA A 203 2.28 -4.31 -13.45
C ALA A 203 2.49 -4.53 -11.95
N GLY A 204 3.38 -5.45 -11.59
CA GLY A 204 3.73 -5.75 -10.20
C GLY A 204 4.45 -7.08 -10.07
N ARG A 205 5.23 -7.23 -9.01
CA ARG A 205 5.94 -8.49 -8.76
C ARG A 205 4.95 -9.62 -8.48
N VAL A 206 5.35 -10.84 -8.78
CA VAL A 206 4.60 -12.03 -8.39
C VAL A 206 4.92 -12.35 -6.93
N GLU A 207 3.91 -12.38 -6.07
CA GLU A 207 4.00 -12.80 -4.67
C GLU A 207 3.42 -14.21 -4.48
N ASP A 208 2.49 -14.61 -5.36
CA ASP A 208 1.84 -15.93 -5.35
C ASP A 208 1.95 -16.53 -6.75
N GLU A 209 2.92 -17.44 -6.92
CA GLU A 209 3.17 -18.14 -8.20
C GLU A 209 1.99 -19.03 -8.61
N GLY A 210 1.29 -19.63 -7.64
CA GLY A 210 0.11 -20.45 -7.90
C GLY A 210 -1.02 -19.61 -8.48
N LEU A 211 -1.27 -18.43 -7.90
CA LEU A 211 -2.22 -17.46 -8.43
C LEU A 211 -1.82 -16.99 -9.82
N MET A 212 -0.54 -16.66 -10.03
CA MET A 212 -0.05 -16.23 -11.34
C MET A 212 -0.29 -17.30 -12.41
N GLY A 213 0.00 -18.56 -12.11
CA GLY A 213 -0.26 -19.70 -13.01
C GLY A 213 -1.74 -19.79 -13.38
N SER A 214 -2.65 -19.68 -12.39
CA SER A 214 -4.11 -19.67 -12.61
C SER A 214 -4.56 -18.50 -13.48
N LEU A 215 -4.03 -17.29 -13.27
CA LEU A 215 -4.37 -16.11 -14.07
C LEU A 215 -3.96 -16.29 -15.54
N VAL A 216 -2.76 -16.82 -15.80
CA VAL A 216 -2.26 -17.11 -17.15
C VAL A 216 -3.13 -18.16 -17.84
N GLU A 217 -3.45 -19.25 -17.15
CA GLU A 217 -4.33 -20.30 -17.66
C GLU A 217 -5.71 -19.76 -18.05
N ARG A 218 -6.34 -18.97 -17.16
CA ARG A 218 -7.64 -18.34 -17.41
C ARG A 218 -7.59 -17.34 -18.56
N THR A 219 -6.50 -16.58 -18.69
CA THR A 219 -6.27 -15.66 -19.79
C THR A 219 -6.24 -16.42 -21.14
N SER A 220 -5.51 -17.53 -21.19
CA SER A 220 -5.42 -18.39 -22.36
C SER A 220 -6.77 -19.07 -22.69
N ALA A 221 -7.47 -19.58 -21.67
CA ALA A 221 -8.77 -20.24 -21.86
C ALA A 221 -9.86 -19.31 -22.39
N ASN A 222 -9.74 -17.99 -22.20
CA ASN A 222 -10.66 -16.98 -22.74
C ASN A 222 -10.17 -16.34 -24.06
N ASP A 223 -9.08 -16.83 -24.64
CA ASP A 223 -8.45 -16.26 -25.84
C ASP A 223 -8.06 -14.77 -25.69
N TRP A 224 -7.54 -14.42 -24.50
CA TRP A 224 -7.13 -13.04 -24.17
C TRP A 224 -5.60 -12.86 -24.13
N GLY A 225 -4.83 -13.81 -24.64
CA GLY A 225 -3.38 -13.76 -24.63
C GLY A 225 -2.79 -12.47 -25.21
N ASP A 226 -3.39 -11.95 -26.27
CA ASP A 226 -2.98 -10.68 -26.91
C ASP A 226 -3.60 -9.44 -26.24
N ARG A 227 -4.56 -9.61 -25.31
CA ARG A 227 -5.27 -8.51 -24.65
C ARG A 227 -4.74 -8.22 -23.27
N ILE A 228 -4.14 -9.20 -22.57
CA ILE A 228 -3.68 -9.08 -21.19
C ILE A 228 -2.19 -9.32 -21.11
N GLN A 229 -1.48 -8.36 -20.55
CA GLN A 229 -0.04 -8.43 -20.33
C GLN A 229 0.28 -8.37 -18.83
N PHE A 230 1.08 -9.30 -18.35
CA PHE A 230 1.71 -9.28 -17.03
C PHE A 230 3.18 -8.87 -17.21
N THR A 231 3.58 -7.74 -16.60
CA THR A 231 4.94 -7.19 -16.83
C THR A 231 5.95 -7.59 -15.77
N GLY A 232 5.49 -8.12 -14.62
CA GLY A 232 6.32 -8.13 -13.42
C GLY A 232 6.49 -6.73 -12.84
N ALA A 233 7.43 -6.58 -11.93
CA ALA A 233 7.75 -5.28 -11.34
C ALA A 233 8.38 -4.35 -12.40
N LEU A 234 7.96 -3.09 -12.39
CA LEU A 234 8.49 -2.05 -13.27
C LEU A 234 9.14 -0.94 -12.44
N PRO A 235 10.19 -0.29 -12.94
CA PRO A 235 10.75 0.92 -12.34
C PRO A 235 9.80 2.11 -12.50
N ASP A 236 9.99 3.15 -11.69
CA ASP A 236 9.08 4.29 -11.56
C ASP A 236 8.84 5.04 -12.88
N ASP A 237 9.85 5.19 -13.72
CA ASP A 237 9.75 5.81 -15.05
C ASP A 237 8.92 4.98 -16.04
N ALA A 238 9.02 3.65 -15.97
CA ALA A 238 8.19 2.75 -16.75
C ALA A 238 6.73 2.75 -16.25
N ILE A 239 6.50 2.83 -14.95
CA ILE A 239 5.16 3.01 -14.36
C ILE A 239 4.55 4.34 -14.84
N GLU A 240 5.30 5.43 -14.83
CA GLU A 240 4.82 6.73 -15.33
C GLU A 240 4.46 6.64 -16.82
N THR A 241 5.33 6.02 -17.62
CA THR A 241 5.07 5.81 -19.07
C THR A 241 3.81 4.96 -19.29
N LEU A 242 3.62 3.91 -18.48
CA LEU A 242 2.44 3.05 -18.55
C LEU A 242 1.16 3.83 -18.26
N LEU A 243 1.15 4.63 -17.16
CA LEU A 243 0.01 5.47 -16.80
C LEU A 243 -0.27 6.55 -17.84
N MET A 244 0.77 7.18 -18.42
CA MET A 244 0.61 8.16 -19.50
C MET A 244 -0.09 7.58 -20.74
N GLY A 245 0.12 6.30 -21.05
CA GLY A 245 -0.49 5.59 -22.17
C GLY A 245 -1.83 4.95 -21.87
N ALA A 246 -2.33 5.04 -20.64
CA ALA A 246 -3.57 4.42 -20.21
C ALA A 246 -4.81 5.25 -20.55
N ALA A 247 -5.95 4.57 -20.67
CA ALA A 247 -7.28 5.17 -20.78
C ALA A 247 -8.06 5.08 -19.47
N LEU A 248 -7.74 4.07 -18.64
CA LEU A 248 -8.46 3.76 -17.40
C LEU A 248 -7.52 3.03 -16.43
N PHE A 249 -7.54 3.43 -15.17
CA PHE A 249 -6.88 2.71 -14.10
C PHE A 249 -7.88 1.83 -13.34
N VAL A 250 -7.49 0.59 -13.03
CA VAL A 250 -8.35 -0.37 -12.33
C VAL A 250 -7.65 -0.94 -11.10
N MET A 251 -8.33 -0.95 -9.96
CA MET A 251 -7.82 -1.49 -8.68
C MET A 251 -8.92 -2.30 -7.98
N PRO A 252 -9.05 -3.59 -8.29
CA PRO A 252 -10.13 -4.45 -7.79
C PRO A 252 -9.87 -5.03 -6.39
N SER A 253 -8.94 -4.46 -5.64
CA SER A 253 -8.40 -5.00 -4.38
C SER A 253 -9.48 -5.34 -3.36
N HIS A 254 -9.29 -6.46 -2.66
CA HIS A 254 -10.10 -6.83 -1.49
C HIS A 254 -9.76 -6.00 -0.26
N TYR A 255 -8.53 -5.53 -0.19
CA TYR A 255 -8.03 -4.71 0.91
C TYR A 255 -6.79 -3.91 0.49
N GLU A 256 -6.69 -2.67 0.97
CA GLU A 256 -5.50 -1.83 0.87
C GLU A 256 -5.23 -1.13 2.20
N GLY A 257 -3.95 -0.98 2.56
CA GLY A 257 -3.56 -0.08 3.65
C GLY A 257 -3.84 1.38 3.31
N TYR A 258 -3.57 1.78 2.07
CA TYR A 258 -3.86 3.11 1.53
C TYR A 258 -4.32 3.07 0.07
N GLY A 259 -3.47 2.59 -0.85
CA GLY A 259 -3.73 2.59 -2.29
C GLY A 259 -2.93 3.66 -3.04
N MET A 260 -1.60 3.70 -2.85
CA MET A 260 -0.70 4.68 -3.48
C MET A 260 -0.81 4.70 -5.00
N ALA A 261 -0.93 3.53 -5.65
CA ALA A 261 -1.07 3.44 -7.10
C ALA A 261 -2.36 4.10 -7.64
N LEU A 262 -3.45 4.09 -6.85
CA LEU A 262 -4.65 4.85 -7.19
C LEU A 262 -4.36 6.35 -7.20
N MET A 263 -3.62 6.84 -6.21
CA MET A 263 -3.29 8.27 -6.12
C MET A 263 -2.37 8.72 -7.25
N GLU A 264 -1.42 7.89 -7.67
CA GLU A 264 -0.57 8.15 -8.85
C GLU A 264 -1.39 8.19 -10.15
N ALA A 265 -2.36 7.29 -10.31
CA ALA A 265 -3.27 7.29 -11.44
C ALA A 265 -4.14 8.55 -11.46
N VAL A 266 -4.69 8.98 -10.31
CA VAL A 266 -5.42 10.25 -10.17
C VAL A 266 -4.52 11.44 -10.48
N ALA A 267 -3.29 11.45 -9.97
CA ALA A 267 -2.31 12.50 -10.26
C ALA A 267 -1.96 12.60 -11.75
N SER A 268 -2.04 11.47 -12.47
CA SER A 268 -1.91 11.43 -13.93
C SER A 268 -3.18 11.87 -14.67
N GLY A 269 -4.27 12.16 -13.97
CA GLY A 269 -5.56 12.51 -14.59
C GLY A 269 -6.27 11.31 -15.22
N LEU A 270 -6.04 10.10 -14.74
CA LEU A 270 -6.75 8.91 -15.22
C LEU A 270 -8.11 8.77 -14.55
N PRO A 271 -9.16 8.42 -15.31
CA PRO A 271 -10.36 7.85 -14.72
C PRO A 271 -10.02 6.56 -14.00
N CYS A 272 -10.55 6.36 -12.80
CA CYS A 272 -10.22 5.20 -11.97
C CYS A 272 -11.48 4.41 -11.59
N VAL A 273 -11.35 3.08 -11.62
CA VAL A 273 -12.35 2.15 -11.05
C VAL A 273 -11.67 1.37 -9.94
N THR A 274 -12.26 1.39 -8.76
CA THR A 274 -11.70 0.76 -7.57
C THR A 274 -12.80 0.11 -6.72
N THR A 275 -12.42 -0.46 -5.58
CA THR A 275 -13.36 -0.97 -4.59
C THR A 275 -13.46 -0.03 -3.38
N ASP A 276 -14.49 -0.20 -2.57
CA ASP A 276 -14.67 0.52 -1.29
C ASP A 276 -13.64 0.13 -0.22
N ALA A 277 -12.87 -0.94 -0.48
CA ALA A 277 -11.75 -1.39 0.36
C ALA A 277 -10.44 -0.62 0.15
N VAL A 278 -10.44 0.42 -0.73
CA VAL A 278 -9.26 1.27 -1.00
C VAL A 278 -9.42 2.62 -0.29
N PRO A 279 -8.70 2.86 0.84
CA PRO A 279 -8.90 4.06 1.66
C PRO A 279 -8.67 5.37 0.92
N SER A 280 -7.66 5.43 0.05
CA SER A 280 -7.31 6.65 -0.70
C SER A 280 -8.41 7.12 -1.66
N ALA A 281 -9.32 6.23 -2.07
CA ALA A 281 -10.46 6.62 -2.91
C ALA A 281 -11.37 7.68 -2.26
N ARG A 282 -11.41 7.73 -0.92
CA ARG A 282 -12.18 8.74 -0.15
C ARG A 282 -11.54 10.13 -0.16
N GLN A 283 -10.26 10.22 -0.52
CA GLN A 283 -9.52 11.49 -0.60
C GLN A 283 -9.56 12.11 -1.99
N VAL A 284 -10.12 11.37 -2.95
CA VAL A 284 -10.31 11.83 -4.32
C VAL A 284 -11.69 12.47 -4.45
N PRO A 285 -11.84 13.62 -5.16
CA PRO A 285 -13.12 14.23 -5.39
C PRO A 285 -14.14 13.29 -6.02
N ALA A 286 -15.40 13.40 -5.62
CA ALA A 286 -16.48 12.63 -6.21
C ALA A 286 -16.50 12.82 -7.74
N GLY A 287 -16.61 11.72 -8.46
CA GLY A 287 -16.62 11.71 -9.93
C GLY A 287 -15.26 11.53 -10.60
N ALA A 288 -14.13 11.66 -9.89
CA ALA A 288 -12.81 11.30 -10.44
C ALA A 288 -12.54 9.79 -10.35
N THR A 289 -13.20 9.09 -9.43
CA THR A 289 -13.16 7.63 -9.27
C THR A 289 -14.56 7.05 -9.20
N LYS A 290 -14.73 5.82 -9.67
CA LYS A 290 -15.91 5.00 -9.39
C LYS A 290 -15.51 3.86 -8.46
N SER A 291 -16.24 3.73 -7.35
CA SER A 291 -15.99 2.70 -6.33
C SER A 291 -17.16 1.72 -6.29
N VAL A 292 -16.87 0.43 -6.23
CA VAL A 292 -17.85 -0.65 -6.11
C VAL A 292 -17.58 -1.48 -4.84
N PRO A 293 -18.53 -2.29 -4.35
CA PRO A 293 -18.26 -3.17 -3.23
C PRO A 293 -17.10 -4.13 -3.51
N SER A 294 -16.25 -4.34 -2.51
CA SER A 294 -15.13 -5.29 -2.62
C SER A 294 -15.63 -6.72 -2.89
N GLY A 295 -15.05 -7.36 -3.90
CA GLY A 295 -15.42 -8.71 -4.32
C GLY A 295 -16.60 -8.77 -5.29
N ASP A 296 -17.27 -7.67 -5.56
CA ASP A 296 -18.38 -7.62 -6.53
C ASP A 296 -17.84 -7.42 -7.96
N SER A 297 -17.48 -8.54 -8.60
CA SER A 297 -16.98 -8.54 -9.98
C SER A 297 -18.08 -8.15 -10.99
N GLU A 298 -19.35 -8.34 -10.66
CA GLU A 298 -20.47 -7.96 -11.53
C GLU A 298 -20.60 -6.43 -11.58
N ALA A 299 -20.65 -5.78 -10.43
CA ALA A 299 -20.67 -4.32 -10.35
C ALA A 299 -19.41 -3.70 -10.99
N PHE A 300 -18.24 -4.34 -10.79
CA PHE A 300 -16.98 -3.87 -11.38
C PHE A 300 -17.03 -3.94 -12.92
N GLY A 301 -17.52 -5.06 -13.48
CA GLY A 301 -17.69 -5.24 -14.92
C GLY A 301 -18.72 -4.26 -15.53
N ALA A 302 -19.82 -4.00 -14.82
CA ALA A 302 -20.82 -3.03 -15.26
C ALA A 302 -20.25 -1.61 -15.36
N VAL A 303 -19.45 -1.18 -14.37
CA VAL A 303 -18.74 0.11 -14.39
C VAL A 303 -17.70 0.17 -15.50
N LEU A 304 -16.95 -0.92 -15.73
CA LEU A 304 -16.01 -0.98 -16.86
C LEU A 304 -16.74 -0.85 -18.20
N ARG A 305 -17.86 -1.54 -18.38
CA ARG A 305 -18.68 -1.45 -19.60
C ARG A 305 -19.15 -0.02 -19.85
N GLU A 306 -19.72 0.63 -18.84
CA GLU A 306 -20.14 2.03 -18.92
C GLU A 306 -18.99 2.92 -19.42
N LEU A 307 -17.85 2.83 -18.73
CA LEU A 307 -16.70 3.69 -19.06
C LEU A 307 -16.02 3.34 -20.38
N LEU A 308 -16.09 2.11 -20.87
CA LEU A 308 -15.53 1.75 -22.16
C LEU A 308 -16.39 2.25 -23.32
N ILE A 309 -17.71 2.28 -23.15
CA ILE A 309 -18.67 2.76 -24.16
C ILE A 309 -18.73 4.29 -24.17
N ASP A 310 -18.79 4.92 -23.00
CA ASP A 310 -18.95 6.37 -22.86
C ASP A 310 -17.60 7.09 -22.75
N ALA A 311 -17.11 7.57 -23.89
CA ALA A 311 -15.87 8.34 -23.96
C ALA A 311 -15.95 9.70 -23.27
N ASP A 312 -17.14 10.32 -23.22
CA ASP A 312 -17.33 11.62 -22.59
C ASP A 312 -17.35 11.47 -21.06
N ALA A 313 -17.92 10.39 -20.53
CA ALA A 313 -17.81 10.06 -19.11
C ALA A 313 -16.34 9.90 -18.69
N ARG A 314 -15.53 9.14 -19.46
CA ARG A 314 -14.09 9.00 -19.18
C ARG A 314 -13.38 10.36 -19.22
N LYS A 315 -13.68 11.20 -20.20
CA LYS A 315 -13.07 12.53 -20.35
C LYS A 315 -13.42 13.46 -19.18
N ASN A 316 -14.67 13.42 -18.72
CA ASN A 316 -15.11 14.18 -17.55
C ASN A 316 -14.41 13.70 -16.27
N MET A 317 -14.33 12.40 -16.05
CA MET A 317 -13.59 11.82 -14.92
C MET A 317 -12.10 12.19 -14.97
N SER A 318 -11.49 12.14 -16.16
CA SER A 318 -10.09 12.53 -16.37
C SER A 318 -9.85 14.01 -16.01
N ALA A 319 -10.76 14.90 -16.38
CA ALA A 319 -10.65 16.31 -16.02
C ALA A 319 -10.72 16.50 -14.49
N LEU A 320 -11.68 15.87 -13.82
CA LEU A 320 -11.81 15.92 -12.37
C LEU A 320 -10.59 15.35 -11.64
N ALA A 321 -10.05 14.22 -12.10
CA ALA A 321 -8.83 13.62 -11.56
C ALA A 321 -7.62 14.57 -11.72
N TRP A 322 -7.44 15.14 -12.92
CA TRP A 322 -6.38 16.09 -13.18
C TRP A 322 -6.46 17.35 -12.33
N ASP A 323 -7.65 17.87 -12.11
CA ASP A 323 -7.85 19.07 -11.26
C ASP A 323 -7.60 18.76 -9.78
N ALA A 324 -7.87 17.53 -9.34
CA ALA A 324 -7.61 17.08 -7.97
C ALA A 324 -6.11 17.01 -7.62
N ARG A 325 -5.22 16.82 -8.59
CA ARG A 325 -3.78 16.52 -8.37
C ARG A 325 -3.04 17.51 -7.45
N THR A 326 -3.47 18.76 -7.42
CA THR A 326 -2.86 19.82 -6.61
C THR A 326 -3.26 19.78 -5.14
N LYS A 327 -4.24 18.96 -4.79
CA LYS A 327 -4.78 18.80 -3.44
C LYS A 327 -4.51 17.42 -2.86
N LEU A 328 -3.80 16.57 -3.61
CA LEU A 328 -3.41 15.24 -3.12
C LEU A 328 -2.36 15.39 -2.02
N PRO A 329 -2.32 14.44 -1.06
CA PRO A 329 -1.31 14.45 -0.01
C PRO A 329 0.12 14.51 -0.58
N ASP A 330 1.01 15.20 0.10
CA ASP A 330 2.41 15.33 -0.24
C ASP A 330 3.32 14.63 0.77
N TRP A 331 4.53 14.30 0.34
CA TRP A 331 5.51 13.59 1.17
C TRP A 331 6.13 14.47 2.26
N GLU A 332 6.12 15.78 2.10
CA GLU A 332 6.63 16.70 3.11
C GLU A 332 5.74 16.67 4.35
N THR A 333 4.43 16.75 4.15
CA THR A 333 3.43 16.63 5.22
C THR A 333 3.51 15.27 5.92
N ALA A 334 3.68 14.18 5.14
CA ALA A 334 3.86 12.85 5.73
C ALA A 334 5.11 12.76 6.62
N ALA A 335 6.23 13.29 6.14
CA ALA A 335 7.49 13.32 6.89
C ALA A 335 7.38 14.19 8.16
N ASP A 336 6.66 15.33 8.11
CA ASP A 336 6.37 16.16 9.28
C ASP A 336 5.59 15.41 10.35
N CYS A 337 4.58 14.64 9.95
CA CYS A 337 3.80 13.80 10.88
C CYS A 337 4.69 12.75 11.55
N VAL A 338 5.59 12.11 10.79
CA VAL A 338 6.52 11.10 11.33
C VAL A 338 7.53 11.75 12.29
N ALA A 339 8.12 12.88 11.91
CA ALA A 339 9.06 13.61 12.78
C ALA A 339 8.39 14.01 14.10
N ALA A 340 7.21 14.62 14.02
CA ALA A 340 6.45 15.04 15.20
C ALA A 340 6.08 13.85 16.12
N ALA A 341 5.74 12.68 15.54
CA ALA A 341 5.46 11.47 16.30
C ALA A 341 6.71 10.98 17.06
N ILE A 342 7.89 11.02 16.42
CA ILE A 342 9.17 10.65 17.02
C ILE A 342 9.53 11.63 18.17
N GLU A 343 9.40 12.93 17.94
CA GLU A 343 9.69 13.95 18.95
C GLU A 343 8.76 13.84 20.17
N LYS A 344 7.46 13.68 19.92
CA LYS A 344 6.45 13.52 20.96
C LYS A 344 6.66 12.26 21.81
N ALA A 345 7.30 11.23 21.29
CA ALA A 345 7.52 9.97 22.02
C ALA A 345 8.46 10.12 23.23
N PHE A 346 9.23 11.22 23.29
CA PHE A 346 10.10 11.56 24.43
C PHE A 346 9.41 12.42 25.52
N THR A 347 8.23 12.94 25.26
CA THR A 347 7.43 13.73 26.20
C THR A 347 6.37 12.86 26.88
#